data_bbbaab04e0a244df3a324fce10f17c52
#
_entry.id   bbbaab04e0a244df3a324fce10f17c52
#
_cell.length_a   1.000
_cell.length_b   1.000
_cell.length_c   1.000
_cell.angle_alpha   90.00
_cell.angle_beta   90.00
_cell.angle_gamma   90.00
#
_symmetry.space_group_name_H-M   'P 1'
#
loop_
_entity.id
_entity.type
_entity.pdbx_description
1 polymer ?
#
loop_
_entity_poly.entity_id
_entity_poly.type
_entity_poly.pdbx_seq_one_letter_code
_entity_poly.pdbx_strand_id
1 'polypeptide(L)'
;MRGLKALLSLWVLLVMFAAPAGAIDNPDLLPDHPTPVIDLAKALSQTQRQSLETSLDAFEQRSGWKLRVLTQYERTPGLAVKDFWGLDERSLLLVADPRGGNLLNFNVGDALFALMPRTWWVELQTRYGNQFYVKDHGEDGAILAALDAVELCLDRGGCQVVPGLPTEQWLWTLSTSILGGLIAGFAAYPRKEGERIAWGWLLLLSPLWVMLFGVFGVAPVVTRTSELLPLIRNGMGFMAGGVGAYLIAGATVGRKLNESNQDG
;
A
#
# COMPACT_ATOMS: atom_id res chain seq x y z
N MET A 1 -17.48 -56.76 18.21
CA MET A 1 -18.47 -56.00 17.44
C MET A 1 -19.36 -55.03 18.24
N ARG A 2 -19.57 -55.23 19.56
CA ARG A 2 -20.37 -54.30 20.41
C ARG A 2 -19.64 -52.96 20.68
N GLY A 3 -18.34 -52.93 20.84
CA GLY A 3 -17.56 -51.73 21.15
C GLY A 3 -17.47 -50.72 19.98
N LEU A 4 -17.42 -51.21 18.72
CA LEU A 4 -17.34 -50.39 17.52
C LEU A 4 -18.65 -49.62 17.27
N LYS A 5 -19.81 -50.23 17.59
CA LYS A 5 -21.12 -49.57 17.47
C LYS A 5 -21.30 -48.47 18.53
N ALA A 6 -20.76 -48.65 19.74
CA ALA A 6 -20.81 -47.65 20.80
C ALA A 6 -19.93 -46.43 20.47
N LEU A 7 -18.74 -46.64 19.88
CA LEU A 7 -17.84 -45.58 19.41
C LEU A 7 -18.46 -44.78 18.24
N LEU A 8 -19.10 -45.46 17.29
CA LEU A 8 -19.78 -44.79 16.18
C LEU A 8 -20.98 -43.95 16.65
N SER A 9 -21.74 -44.44 17.63
CA SER A 9 -22.87 -43.71 18.22
C SER A 9 -22.40 -42.48 18.99
N LEU A 10 -21.27 -42.53 19.68
CA LEU A 10 -20.68 -41.39 20.36
C LEU A 10 -20.17 -40.32 19.41
N TRP A 11 -19.58 -40.74 18.28
CA TRP A 11 -19.15 -39.81 17.23
C TRP A 11 -20.31 -39.08 16.54
N VAL A 12 -21.40 -39.78 16.25
CA VAL A 12 -22.62 -39.20 15.67
C VAL A 12 -23.28 -38.22 16.62
N LEU A 13 -23.28 -38.52 17.93
CA LEU A 13 -23.79 -37.60 18.95
C LEU A 13 -22.93 -36.32 19.07
N LEU A 14 -21.57 -36.44 18.97
CA LEU A 14 -20.65 -35.29 19.02
C LEU A 14 -20.80 -34.37 17.81
N VAL A 15 -21.08 -34.91 16.62
CA VAL A 15 -21.31 -34.13 15.41
C VAL A 15 -22.65 -33.42 15.41
N MET A 16 -23.68 -33.97 16.10
CA MET A 16 -24.98 -33.34 16.20
C MET A 16 -25.03 -32.14 17.17
N PHE A 17 -24.03 -31.98 18.06
CA PHE A 17 -23.94 -30.85 18.98
C PHE A 17 -22.98 -29.75 18.50
N ALA A 18 -22.34 -29.91 17.34
CA ALA A 18 -21.67 -28.81 16.67
C ALA A 18 -22.75 -27.89 16.06
N ALA A 19 -23.46 -27.15 16.90
CA ALA A 19 -24.25 -26.03 16.39
C ALA A 19 -23.31 -25.13 15.60
N PRO A 20 -23.66 -24.70 14.36
CA PRO A 20 -22.90 -23.69 13.68
C PRO A 20 -22.85 -22.49 14.63
N ALA A 21 -21.65 -21.99 14.92
CA ALA A 21 -21.49 -20.70 15.59
C ALA A 21 -22.04 -19.66 14.61
N GLY A 22 -23.34 -19.47 14.61
CA GLY A 22 -23.99 -18.41 13.88
C GLY A 22 -23.41 -17.11 14.38
N ALA A 23 -22.98 -16.25 13.47
CA ALA A 23 -22.63 -14.89 13.80
C ALA A 23 -23.82 -14.32 14.59
N ILE A 24 -23.59 -13.95 15.85
CA ILE A 24 -24.64 -13.38 16.70
C ILE A 24 -24.87 -11.97 16.17
N ASP A 25 -25.91 -11.79 15.37
CA ASP A 25 -26.38 -10.47 14.97
C ASP A 25 -26.89 -9.75 16.23
N ASN A 26 -26.36 -8.55 16.46
CA ASN A 26 -26.80 -7.72 17.57
C ASN A 26 -27.27 -6.36 17.04
N PRO A 27 -28.50 -6.26 16.54
CA PRO A 27 -29.06 -5.03 15.99
C PRO A 27 -29.19 -3.90 17.00
N ASP A 28 -29.22 -4.21 18.32
CA ASP A 28 -29.31 -3.19 19.38
C ASP A 28 -28.06 -2.29 19.46
N LEU A 29 -26.99 -2.64 18.75
CA LEU A 29 -25.76 -1.83 18.62
C LEU A 29 -25.86 -0.82 17.48
N LEU A 30 -26.87 -0.88 16.65
CA LEU A 30 -27.09 0.06 15.56
C LEU A 30 -27.77 1.32 16.09
N PRO A 31 -27.43 2.50 15.58
CA PRO A 31 -28.10 3.74 15.94
C PRO A 31 -29.53 3.79 15.37
N ASP A 32 -30.40 4.63 15.96
CA ASP A 32 -31.81 4.77 15.55
C ASP A 32 -31.95 5.28 14.11
N HIS A 33 -30.96 6.01 13.62
CA HIS A 33 -30.93 6.58 12.27
C HIS A 33 -29.65 6.18 11.52
N PRO A 34 -29.74 5.87 10.21
CA PRO A 34 -28.56 5.57 9.40
C PRO A 34 -27.60 6.75 9.37
N THR A 35 -26.40 6.55 9.92
CA THR A 35 -25.25 7.45 9.80
C THR A 35 -24.16 6.73 9.02
N PRO A 36 -23.32 7.39 8.24
CA PRO A 36 -22.27 6.72 7.46
C PRO A 36 -21.17 6.09 8.34
N VAL A 37 -21.08 6.49 9.62
CA VAL A 37 -20.06 6.01 10.56
C VAL A 37 -20.70 5.46 11.82
N ILE A 38 -20.36 4.21 12.17
CA ILE A 38 -20.71 3.59 13.46
C ILE A 38 -19.38 3.28 14.17
N ASP A 39 -19.09 4.02 15.24
CA ASP A 39 -17.82 3.93 15.97
C ASP A 39 -18.03 3.26 17.33
N LEU A 40 -18.15 1.91 17.36
CA LEU A 40 -18.34 1.12 18.57
C LEU A 40 -17.03 0.94 19.35
N ALA A 41 -15.89 0.93 18.67
CA ALA A 41 -14.57 0.81 19.29
C ALA A 41 -14.08 2.14 19.89
N LYS A 42 -14.72 3.27 19.57
CA LYS A 42 -14.27 4.64 19.90
C LYS A 42 -12.88 4.92 19.35
N ALA A 43 -12.61 4.43 18.13
CA ALA A 43 -11.36 4.64 17.43
C ALA A 43 -11.22 6.08 16.91
N LEU A 44 -12.33 6.80 16.73
CA LEU A 44 -12.36 8.18 16.25
C LEU A 44 -12.68 9.15 17.39
N SER A 45 -12.04 10.32 17.40
CA SER A 45 -12.50 11.41 18.24
C SER A 45 -13.87 11.92 17.74
N GLN A 46 -14.63 12.58 18.61
CA GLN A 46 -15.93 13.12 18.23
C GLN A 46 -15.87 14.08 17.03
N THR A 47 -14.84 14.91 16.99
CA THR A 47 -14.63 15.85 15.86
C THR A 47 -14.31 15.12 14.57
N GLN A 48 -13.42 14.11 14.62
CA GLN A 48 -13.09 13.29 13.44
C GLN A 48 -14.32 12.53 12.92
N ARG A 49 -15.11 11.92 13.83
CA ARG A 49 -16.32 11.21 13.45
C ARG A 49 -17.31 12.14 12.74
N GLN A 50 -17.62 13.32 13.30
CA GLN A 50 -18.55 14.28 12.70
C GLN A 50 -18.06 14.81 11.35
N SER A 51 -16.76 15.10 11.24
CA SER A 51 -16.14 15.52 9.98
C SER A 51 -16.21 14.42 8.92
N LEU A 52 -15.95 13.18 9.31
CA LEU A 52 -16.02 12.02 8.43
C LEU A 52 -17.46 11.73 7.97
N GLU A 53 -18.44 11.77 8.89
CA GLU A 53 -19.87 11.64 8.55
C GLU A 53 -20.26 12.65 7.48
N THR A 54 -19.92 13.92 7.69
CA THR A 54 -20.22 15.00 6.73
C THR A 54 -19.53 14.79 5.38
N SER A 55 -18.26 14.37 5.38
CA SER A 55 -17.49 14.09 4.17
C SER A 55 -18.08 12.95 3.36
N LEU A 56 -18.42 11.83 4.02
CA LEU A 56 -18.96 10.64 3.38
C LEU A 56 -20.36 10.88 2.80
N ASP A 57 -21.21 11.63 3.50
CA ASP A 57 -22.53 12.04 2.98
C ASP A 57 -22.39 12.94 1.75
N ALA A 58 -21.48 13.92 1.79
CA ALA A 58 -21.21 14.79 0.65
C ALA A 58 -20.61 14.00 -0.53
N PHE A 59 -19.76 13.01 -0.24
CA PHE A 59 -19.19 12.13 -1.25
C PHE A 59 -20.28 11.29 -1.95
N GLU A 60 -21.17 10.68 -1.17
CA GLU A 60 -22.30 9.91 -1.72
C GLU A 60 -23.19 10.76 -2.59
N GLN A 61 -23.56 11.97 -2.13
CA GLN A 61 -24.42 12.89 -2.89
C GLN A 61 -23.82 13.28 -4.24
N ARG A 62 -22.47 13.51 -4.33
CA ARG A 62 -21.84 13.94 -5.58
C ARG A 62 -21.48 12.77 -6.51
N SER A 63 -21.13 11.61 -5.97
CA SER A 63 -20.58 10.49 -6.74
C SER A 63 -21.55 9.31 -6.91
N GLY A 64 -22.53 9.18 -6.02
CA GLY A 64 -23.42 8.02 -5.92
C GLY A 64 -22.76 6.75 -5.37
N TRP A 65 -21.53 6.82 -4.84
CA TRP A 65 -20.86 5.71 -4.15
C TRP A 65 -21.13 5.81 -2.66
N LYS A 66 -21.54 4.70 -2.04
CA LYS A 66 -21.83 4.62 -0.60
C LYS A 66 -20.59 4.12 0.13
N LEU A 67 -19.93 4.97 0.89
CA LEU A 67 -18.84 4.60 1.78
C LEU A 67 -19.36 4.54 3.22
N ARG A 68 -19.14 3.44 3.92
CA ARG A 68 -19.59 3.20 5.29
C ARG A 68 -18.44 2.72 6.16
N VAL A 69 -18.41 3.16 7.40
CA VAL A 69 -17.36 2.83 8.36
C VAL A 69 -17.98 2.22 9.61
N LEU A 70 -17.50 1.03 9.98
CA LEU A 70 -17.79 0.39 11.24
C LEU A 70 -16.49 0.19 12.00
N THR A 71 -16.35 0.77 13.18
CA THR A 71 -15.29 0.37 14.10
C THR A 71 -15.87 -0.55 15.16
N GLN A 72 -15.22 -1.65 15.44
CA GLN A 72 -15.66 -2.63 16.43
C GLN A 72 -14.48 -3.25 17.17
N TYR A 73 -14.75 -3.77 18.37
CA TYR A 73 -13.77 -4.53 19.14
C TYR A 73 -14.42 -5.82 19.67
N GLU A 74 -14.93 -5.84 20.89
CA GLU A 74 -15.60 -7.02 21.46
C GLU A 74 -17.05 -7.14 21.03
N ARG A 75 -17.70 -6.02 20.72
CA ARG A 75 -19.11 -5.93 20.36
C ARG A 75 -19.24 -5.66 18.87
N THR A 76 -20.01 -6.48 18.20
CA THR A 76 -20.27 -6.36 16.76
C THR A 76 -21.76 -6.45 16.48
N PRO A 77 -22.32 -5.62 15.59
CA PRO A 77 -23.70 -5.76 15.11
C PRO A 77 -23.85 -6.91 14.10
N GLY A 78 -22.75 -7.57 13.69
CA GLY A 78 -22.79 -8.69 12.76
C GLY A 78 -23.26 -8.30 11.36
N LEU A 79 -24.08 -9.15 10.73
CA LEU A 79 -24.60 -8.92 9.39
C LEU A 79 -25.72 -7.88 9.33
N ALA A 80 -26.32 -7.52 10.48
CA ALA A 80 -27.40 -6.54 10.55
C ALA A 80 -27.02 -5.17 9.95
N VAL A 81 -25.72 -4.82 9.89
CA VAL A 81 -25.24 -3.59 9.24
C VAL A 81 -25.54 -3.55 7.75
N LYS A 82 -25.63 -4.69 7.07
CA LYS A 82 -25.89 -4.73 5.63
C LYS A 82 -27.28 -4.19 5.31
N ASP A 83 -28.27 -4.68 6.05
CA ASP A 83 -29.65 -4.25 5.88
C ASP A 83 -29.87 -2.82 6.40
N PHE A 84 -29.20 -2.48 7.52
CA PHE A 84 -29.26 -1.15 8.11
C PHE A 84 -28.80 -0.05 7.15
N TRP A 85 -27.70 -0.27 6.41
CA TRP A 85 -27.18 0.67 5.44
C TRP A 85 -27.69 0.44 4.01
N GLY A 86 -28.45 -0.62 3.75
CA GLY A 86 -28.88 -1.00 2.41
C GLY A 86 -27.69 -1.11 1.46
N LEU A 87 -26.68 -1.93 1.87
CA LEU A 87 -25.46 -2.09 1.07
C LEU A 87 -25.76 -2.82 -0.23
N ASP A 88 -25.26 -2.27 -1.32
CA ASP A 88 -25.46 -2.73 -2.69
C ASP A 88 -24.11 -2.89 -3.44
N GLU A 89 -24.18 -3.10 -4.75
CA GLU A 89 -23.00 -3.24 -5.61
C GLU A 89 -22.10 -1.99 -5.67
N ARG A 90 -22.65 -0.80 -5.33
CA ARG A 90 -21.95 0.49 -5.29
C ARG A 90 -21.52 0.89 -3.88
N SER A 91 -21.54 -0.05 -2.95
CA SER A 91 -21.25 0.21 -1.55
C SER A 91 -19.89 -0.33 -1.15
N LEU A 92 -19.18 0.41 -0.32
CA LEU A 92 -18.01 -0.03 0.42
C LEU A 92 -18.29 0.04 1.91
N LEU A 93 -18.09 -1.06 2.61
CA LEU A 93 -18.04 -1.10 4.06
C LEU A 93 -16.61 -1.34 4.52
N LEU A 94 -16.01 -0.34 5.17
CA LEU A 94 -14.76 -0.47 5.91
C LEU A 94 -15.09 -0.91 7.34
N VAL A 95 -14.55 -2.05 7.75
CA VAL A 95 -14.63 -2.55 9.13
C VAL A 95 -13.25 -2.45 9.77
N ALA A 96 -13.12 -1.63 10.81
CA ALA A 96 -11.91 -1.56 11.63
C ALA A 96 -12.08 -2.47 12.86
N ASP A 97 -11.31 -3.58 12.90
CA ASP A 97 -11.33 -4.58 13.96
C ASP A 97 -9.90 -5.09 14.22
N PRO A 98 -9.27 -4.71 15.34
CA PRO A 98 -7.87 -5.07 15.63
C PRO A 98 -7.66 -6.55 15.94
N ARG A 99 -8.73 -7.35 16.17
CA ARG A 99 -8.62 -8.76 16.54
C ARG A 99 -8.13 -9.66 15.41
N GLY A 100 -8.24 -9.23 14.14
CA GLY A 100 -7.93 -10.03 12.97
C GLY A 100 -6.47 -9.97 12.49
N GLY A 101 -5.57 -9.31 13.22
CA GLY A 101 -4.16 -9.11 12.83
C GLY A 101 -3.94 -7.93 11.87
N ASN A 102 -4.86 -7.65 10.96
CA ASN A 102 -4.98 -6.37 10.25
C ASN A 102 -6.16 -5.61 10.82
N LEU A 103 -5.97 -4.32 11.10
CA LEU A 103 -7.05 -3.47 11.61
C LEU A 103 -8.21 -3.36 10.61
N LEU A 104 -7.89 -3.18 9.32
CA LEU A 104 -8.87 -2.84 8.29
C LEU A 104 -9.32 -4.08 7.51
N ASN A 105 -10.64 -4.22 7.36
CA ASN A 105 -11.29 -5.20 6.51
C ASN A 105 -12.29 -4.47 5.60
N PHE A 106 -12.39 -4.89 4.34
CA PHE A 106 -13.26 -4.26 3.35
C PHE A 106 -14.32 -5.25 2.84
N ASN A 107 -15.59 -4.85 2.92
CA ASN A 107 -16.68 -5.49 2.20
C ASN A 107 -16.98 -4.61 0.98
N VAL A 108 -16.63 -5.11 -0.20
CA VAL A 108 -16.58 -4.33 -1.44
C VAL A 108 -17.71 -4.77 -2.35
N GLY A 109 -18.54 -3.83 -2.79
CA GLY A 109 -19.59 -4.09 -3.77
C GLY A 109 -19.01 -4.41 -5.17
N ASP A 110 -19.71 -5.21 -5.94
CA ASP A 110 -19.20 -5.75 -7.19
C ASP A 110 -18.83 -4.68 -8.24
N ALA A 111 -19.53 -3.55 -8.26
CA ALA A 111 -19.25 -2.45 -9.19
C ALA A 111 -17.88 -1.78 -8.90
N LEU A 112 -17.40 -1.84 -7.66
CA LEU A 112 -16.10 -1.29 -7.27
C LEU A 112 -14.92 -2.12 -7.81
N PHE A 113 -15.10 -3.43 -8.01
CA PHE A 113 -14.04 -4.29 -8.56
C PHE A 113 -13.73 -3.98 -10.04
N ALA A 114 -14.67 -3.38 -10.77
CA ALA A 114 -14.42 -2.89 -12.13
C ALA A 114 -13.50 -1.67 -12.17
N LEU A 115 -13.48 -0.86 -11.09
CA LEU A 115 -12.68 0.35 -10.97
C LEU A 115 -11.34 0.10 -10.27
N MET A 116 -11.34 -0.78 -9.28
CA MET A 116 -10.18 -1.12 -8.45
C MET A 116 -10.11 -2.65 -8.31
N PRO A 117 -9.10 -3.32 -8.90
CA PRO A 117 -9.00 -4.77 -8.89
C PRO A 117 -8.80 -5.34 -7.48
N ARG A 118 -9.06 -6.63 -7.28
CA ARG A 118 -8.90 -7.30 -5.96
C ARG A 118 -7.52 -7.09 -5.33
N THR A 119 -6.47 -7.05 -6.14
CA THR A 119 -5.09 -6.79 -5.69
C THR A 119 -4.92 -5.40 -5.08
N TRP A 120 -5.66 -4.42 -5.56
CA TRP A 120 -5.68 -3.06 -5.01
C TRP A 120 -6.25 -3.04 -3.58
N TRP A 121 -7.35 -3.76 -3.33
CA TRP A 121 -7.97 -3.86 -2.00
C TRP A 121 -7.05 -4.58 -1.00
N VAL A 122 -6.37 -5.64 -1.44
CA VAL A 122 -5.37 -6.33 -0.62
C VAL A 122 -4.19 -5.41 -0.29
N GLU A 123 -3.71 -4.64 -1.28
CA GLU A 123 -2.64 -3.66 -1.06
C GLU A 123 -3.09 -2.57 -0.07
N LEU A 124 -4.31 -2.02 -0.22
CA LEU A 124 -4.87 -1.02 0.66
C LEU A 124 -4.92 -1.51 2.11
N GLN A 125 -5.49 -2.71 2.32
CA GLN A 125 -5.58 -3.35 3.63
C GLN A 125 -4.19 -3.57 4.24
N THR A 126 -3.26 -4.10 3.48
CA THR A 126 -1.89 -4.38 3.95
C THR A 126 -1.13 -3.11 4.25
N ARG A 127 -1.33 -2.03 3.47
CA ARG A 127 -0.62 -0.77 3.63
C ARG A 127 -1.05 -0.02 4.88
N TYR A 128 -2.36 0.15 5.09
CA TYR A 128 -2.90 0.98 6.16
C TYR A 128 -3.37 0.19 7.38
N GLY A 129 -3.79 -1.07 7.20
CA GLY A 129 -4.31 -1.91 8.29
C GLY A 129 -3.25 -2.71 9.04
N ASN A 130 -1.97 -2.70 8.63
CA ASN A 130 -0.94 -3.44 9.32
C ASN A 130 -0.56 -2.80 10.66
N GLN A 131 -0.10 -3.63 11.59
CA GLN A 131 0.23 -3.21 12.96
C GLN A 131 1.31 -2.11 13.06
N PHE A 132 2.23 -2.02 12.10
CA PHE A 132 3.29 -1.00 12.11
C PHE A 132 2.72 0.36 11.74
N TYR A 133 1.90 0.41 10.67
CA TYR A 133 1.22 1.65 10.27
C TYR A 133 0.30 2.17 11.39
N VAL A 134 -0.51 1.26 11.97
CA VAL A 134 -1.42 1.59 13.07
C VAL A 134 -0.67 2.08 14.32
N LYS A 135 0.49 1.47 14.63
CA LYS A 135 1.32 1.93 15.75
C LYS A 135 1.85 3.35 15.56
N ASP A 136 2.21 3.71 14.34
CA ASP A 136 2.83 5.02 14.04
C ASP A 136 1.78 6.13 13.80
N HIS A 137 0.57 5.79 13.32
CA HIS A 137 -0.45 6.76 12.89
C HIS A 137 -1.77 6.68 13.67
N GLY A 138 -1.95 5.70 14.54
CA GLY A 138 -3.21 5.42 15.22
C GLY A 138 -4.21 4.65 14.37
N GLU A 139 -5.27 4.15 15.02
CA GLU A 139 -6.38 3.48 14.33
C GLU A 139 -7.17 4.48 13.47
N ASP A 140 -7.38 5.67 13.99
CA ASP A 140 -8.01 6.78 13.29
C ASP A 140 -7.25 7.19 12.03
N GLY A 141 -5.92 7.34 12.13
CA GLY A 141 -5.06 7.64 10.98
C GLY A 141 -5.11 6.56 9.91
N ALA A 142 -5.17 5.28 10.29
CA ALA A 142 -5.31 4.16 9.37
C ALA A 142 -6.65 4.17 8.62
N ILE A 143 -7.76 4.42 9.34
CA ILE A 143 -9.11 4.51 8.77
C ILE A 143 -9.18 5.67 7.77
N LEU A 144 -8.77 6.87 8.18
CA LEU A 144 -8.85 8.08 7.37
C LEU A 144 -7.99 7.96 6.11
N ALA A 145 -6.73 7.52 6.23
CA ALA A 145 -5.84 7.36 5.07
C ALA A 145 -6.33 6.31 4.07
N ALA A 146 -6.96 5.24 4.54
CA ALA A 146 -7.54 4.24 3.66
C ALA A 146 -8.76 4.80 2.89
N LEU A 147 -9.64 5.57 3.56
CA LEU A 147 -10.79 6.21 2.91
C LEU A 147 -10.36 7.27 1.91
N ASP A 148 -9.38 8.12 2.25
CA ASP A 148 -8.82 9.13 1.34
C ASP A 148 -8.30 8.49 0.04
N ALA A 149 -7.62 7.33 0.15
CA ALA A 149 -7.14 6.60 -1.02
C ALA A 149 -8.30 6.05 -1.88
N VAL A 150 -9.39 5.58 -1.24
CA VAL A 150 -10.60 5.11 -1.95
C VAL A 150 -11.29 6.26 -2.66
N GLU A 151 -11.58 7.36 -1.95
CA GLU A 151 -12.25 8.54 -2.51
C GLU A 151 -11.47 9.11 -3.69
N LEU A 152 -10.14 9.25 -3.55
CA LEU A 152 -9.26 9.72 -4.62
C LEU A 152 -9.34 8.83 -5.87
N CYS A 153 -9.39 7.51 -5.69
CA CYS A 153 -9.50 6.59 -6.80
C CYS A 153 -10.89 6.60 -7.45
N LEU A 154 -11.95 6.75 -6.67
CA LEU A 154 -13.30 6.88 -7.19
C LEU A 154 -13.49 8.19 -7.97
N ASP A 155 -12.96 9.30 -7.47
CA ASP A 155 -12.98 10.60 -8.16
C ASP A 155 -12.20 10.57 -9.49
N ARG A 156 -11.20 9.71 -9.63
CA ARG A 156 -10.42 9.50 -10.86
C ARG A 156 -11.04 8.49 -11.84
N GLY A 157 -12.16 7.87 -11.47
CA GLY A 157 -12.80 6.82 -12.28
C GLY A 157 -12.11 5.46 -12.18
N GLY A 158 -11.29 5.24 -11.14
CA GLY A 158 -10.62 3.97 -10.84
C GLY A 158 -9.10 4.08 -10.69
N CYS A 159 -8.50 3.07 -10.06
CA CYS A 159 -7.05 2.94 -9.89
C CYS A 159 -6.60 1.49 -10.04
N GLN A 160 -5.46 1.27 -10.69
CA GLN A 160 -4.84 -0.06 -10.77
C GLN A 160 -3.91 -0.35 -9.58
N VAL A 161 -3.36 0.69 -8.95
CA VAL A 161 -2.47 0.63 -7.77
C VAL A 161 -2.92 1.63 -6.73
N VAL A 162 -2.67 1.34 -5.46
CA VAL A 162 -3.00 2.26 -4.35
C VAL A 162 -2.17 3.54 -4.47
N PRO A 163 -2.80 4.73 -4.45
CA PRO A 163 -2.10 6.01 -4.53
C PRO A 163 -1.08 6.21 -3.42
N GLY A 164 -0.09 7.04 -3.71
CA GLY A 164 0.98 7.38 -2.75
C GLY A 164 2.14 6.39 -2.74
N LEU A 165 3.28 6.85 -2.26
CA LEU A 165 4.52 6.07 -2.22
C LEU A 165 4.78 5.64 -0.76
N PRO A 166 4.70 4.33 -0.42
CA PRO A 166 5.07 3.86 0.92
C PRO A 166 6.53 4.19 1.25
N THR A 167 6.84 4.38 2.54
CA THR A 167 8.19 4.75 3.00
C THR A 167 9.26 3.76 2.50
N GLU A 168 8.94 2.47 2.47
CA GLU A 168 9.85 1.45 1.95
C GLU A 168 10.14 1.66 0.47
N GLN A 169 9.12 1.89 -0.36
CA GLN A 169 9.30 2.18 -1.78
C GLN A 169 10.00 3.52 -1.99
N TRP A 170 9.78 4.49 -1.11
CA TRP A 170 10.46 5.76 -1.12
C TRP A 170 11.98 5.59 -0.97
N LEU A 171 12.43 4.72 -0.05
CA LEU A 171 13.85 4.38 0.14
C LEU A 171 14.40 3.53 -1.02
N TRP A 172 13.66 2.51 -1.45
CA TRP A 172 14.09 1.63 -2.55
C TRP A 172 14.27 2.37 -3.87
N THR A 173 13.34 3.25 -4.24
CA THR A 173 13.44 4.02 -5.49
C THR A 173 14.64 4.98 -5.48
N LEU A 174 14.99 5.58 -4.33
CA LEU A 174 16.19 6.37 -4.18
C LEU A 174 17.45 5.52 -4.29
N SER A 175 17.51 4.41 -3.56
CA SER A 175 18.68 3.52 -3.53
C SER A 175 19.00 2.96 -4.92
N THR A 176 17.98 2.49 -5.65
CA THR A 176 18.14 1.98 -7.02
C THR A 176 18.55 3.08 -7.99
N SER A 177 18.08 4.32 -7.80
CA SER A 177 18.50 5.47 -8.59
C SER A 177 19.97 5.80 -8.38
N ILE A 178 20.45 5.83 -7.13
CA ILE A 178 21.86 6.05 -6.80
C ILE A 178 22.72 4.93 -7.40
N LEU A 179 22.34 3.66 -7.24
CA LEU A 179 23.06 2.51 -7.80
C LEU A 179 23.12 2.57 -9.34
N GLY A 180 22.03 2.92 -10.00
CA GLY A 180 22.00 3.13 -11.44
C GLY A 180 22.97 4.24 -11.87
N GLY A 181 23.00 5.34 -11.12
CA GLY A 181 23.96 6.43 -11.32
C GLY A 181 25.41 5.99 -11.15
N LEU A 182 25.73 5.25 -10.09
CA LEU A 182 27.09 4.72 -9.85
C LEU A 182 27.56 3.86 -11.02
N ILE A 183 26.71 2.98 -11.53
CA ILE A 183 27.05 2.13 -12.68
C ILE A 183 27.25 2.97 -13.96
N ALA A 184 26.35 3.93 -14.22
CA ALA A 184 26.45 4.81 -15.37
C ALA A 184 27.72 5.67 -15.30
N GLY A 185 28.05 6.25 -14.15
CA GLY A 185 29.24 7.06 -13.94
C GLY A 185 30.54 6.27 -14.11
N PHE A 186 30.61 5.07 -13.53
CA PHE A 186 31.73 4.15 -13.72
C PHE A 186 31.86 3.72 -15.18
N ALA A 187 30.76 3.42 -15.86
CA ALA A 187 30.76 3.06 -17.28
C ALA A 187 31.20 4.21 -18.17
N ALA A 188 30.83 5.43 -17.84
CA ALA A 188 31.17 6.63 -18.61
C ALA A 188 32.66 7.03 -18.49
N TYR A 189 33.38 6.54 -17.47
CA TYR A 189 34.76 6.90 -17.23
C TYR A 189 35.66 6.49 -18.43
N PRO A 190 36.47 7.43 -19.00
CA PRO A 190 37.31 7.18 -20.18
C PRO A 190 38.39 6.15 -19.90
N ARG A 191 38.61 5.26 -20.84
CA ARG A 191 39.62 4.18 -20.79
C ARG A 191 40.72 4.31 -21.85
N LYS A 192 40.54 5.27 -22.75
CA LYS A 192 41.51 5.56 -23.83
C LYS A 192 41.92 7.03 -23.77
N GLU A 193 43.16 7.31 -24.16
CA GLU A 193 43.64 8.68 -24.27
C GLU A 193 42.81 9.48 -25.28
N GLY A 194 42.46 10.71 -24.88
CA GLY A 194 41.64 11.62 -25.70
C GLY A 194 40.12 11.42 -25.59
N GLU A 195 39.65 10.34 -24.98
CA GLU A 195 38.20 10.18 -24.69
C GLU A 195 37.82 11.02 -23.48
N ARG A 196 36.64 11.68 -23.53
CA ARG A 196 35.99 12.30 -22.34
C ARG A 196 34.95 11.39 -21.72
N ILE A 197 34.29 10.54 -22.53
CA ILE A 197 33.26 9.61 -22.12
C ILE A 197 33.43 8.31 -22.88
N ALA A 198 33.50 7.17 -22.18
CA ALA A 198 33.60 5.84 -22.78
C ALA A 198 32.23 5.33 -23.26
N TRP A 199 31.75 5.86 -24.39
CA TRP A 199 30.42 5.56 -24.93
C TRP A 199 30.16 4.07 -25.13
N GLY A 200 31.16 3.29 -25.56
CA GLY A 200 31.03 1.84 -25.74
C GLY A 200 30.67 1.13 -24.44
N TRP A 201 31.30 1.48 -23.33
CA TRP A 201 31.00 0.91 -22.03
C TRP A 201 29.68 1.41 -21.44
N LEU A 202 29.36 2.69 -21.64
CA LEU A 202 28.11 3.29 -21.21
C LEU A 202 26.93 2.59 -21.89
N LEU A 203 27.01 2.31 -23.18
CA LEU A 203 25.99 1.59 -23.94
C LEU A 203 25.96 0.10 -23.59
N LEU A 204 27.10 -0.55 -23.39
CA LEU A 204 27.14 -1.96 -22.98
C LEU A 204 26.46 -2.20 -21.63
N LEU A 205 26.63 -1.30 -20.67
CA LEU A 205 26.03 -1.39 -19.34
C LEU A 205 24.66 -0.70 -19.25
N SER A 206 24.16 -0.13 -20.38
CA SER A 206 22.89 0.58 -20.37
C SER A 206 21.68 -0.27 -19.91
N PRO A 207 21.53 -1.55 -20.24
CA PRO A 207 20.41 -2.34 -19.73
C PRO A 207 20.36 -2.34 -18.20
N LEU A 208 21.51 -2.36 -17.52
CA LEU A 208 21.60 -2.43 -16.07
C LEU A 208 21.24 -1.09 -15.41
N TRP A 209 21.89 0.01 -15.80
CA TRP A 209 21.59 1.30 -15.17
C TRP A 209 20.23 1.88 -15.58
N VAL A 210 19.76 1.61 -16.82
CA VAL A 210 18.40 1.99 -17.23
C VAL A 210 17.36 1.22 -16.45
N MET A 211 17.55 -0.09 -16.19
CA MET A 211 16.66 -0.89 -15.39
C MET A 211 16.61 -0.37 -13.95
N LEU A 212 17.76 -0.11 -13.33
CA LEU A 212 17.84 0.40 -11.95
C LEU A 212 17.20 1.77 -11.80
N PHE A 213 17.51 2.71 -12.68
CA PHE A 213 16.97 4.06 -12.60
C PHE A 213 15.56 4.16 -13.17
N GLY A 214 15.32 3.64 -14.39
CA GLY A 214 14.04 3.79 -15.10
C GLY A 214 12.96 2.92 -14.49
N VAL A 215 13.21 1.59 -14.38
CA VAL A 215 12.16 0.64 -13.94
C VAL A 215 12.00 0.66 -12.43
N PHE A 216 13.08 0.68 -11.63
CA PHE A 216 12.99 0.64 -10.18
C PHE A 216 13.05 2.02 -9.51
N GLY A 217 13.65 3.02 -10.14
CA GLY A 217 13.75 4.38 -9.58
C GLY A 217 12.59 5.28 -10.00
N VAL A 218 12.23 5.31 -11.28
CA VAL A 218 11.26 6.27 -11.86
C VAL A 218 9.86 5.66 -11.98
N ALA A 219 9.71 4.47 -12.56
CA ALA A 219 8.41 3.91 -12.86
C ALA A 219 7.47 3.77 -11.64
N PRO A 220 7.91 3.31 -10.44
CA PRO A 220 7.04 3.24 -9.26
C PRO A 220 6.55 4.62 -8.80
N VAL A 221 7.36 5.67 -9.01
CA VAL A 221 6.98 7.04 -8.64
C VAL A 221 5.87 7.54 -9.55
N VAL A 222 6.07 7.49 -10.87
CA VAL A 222 5.11 8.05 -11.84
C VAL A 222 3.78 7.28 -11.91
N THR A 223 3.78 6.00 -11.50
CA THR A 223 2.55 5.18 -11.47
C THR A 223 1.74 5.39 -10.20
N ARG A 224 2.35 5.82 -9.08
CA ARG A 224 1.70 5.89 -7.78
C ARG A 224 1.42 7.29 -7.27
N THR A 225 2.14 8.30 -7.76
CA THR A 225 1.96 9.68 -7.32
C THR A 225 2.09 10.66 -8.48
N SER A 226 1.37 11.77 -8.38
CA SER A 226 1.53 12.93 -9.27
C SER A 226 2.52 13.96 -8.74
N GLU A 227 3.11 13.72 -7.56
CA GLU A 227 4.08 14.62 -6.97
C GLU A 227 5.44 14.55 -7.70
N LEU A 228 6.01 15.71 -7.98
CA LEU A 228 7.31 15.82 -8.64
C LEU A 228 8.49 15.62 -7.69
N LEU A 229 8.30 15.86 -6.37
CA LEU A 229 9.39 15.84 -5.40
C LEU A 229 10.13 14.48 -5.34
N PRO A 230 9.47 13.30 -5.28
CA PRO A 230 10.17 12.03 -5.32
C PRO A 230 10.94 11.80 -6.62
N LEU A 231 10.42 12.28 -7.74
CA LEU A 231 11.07 12.16 -9.05
C LEU A 231 12.35 13.00 -9.12
N ILE A 232 12.27 14.28 -8.69
CA ILE A 232 13.43 15.17 -8.62
C ILE A 232 14.51 14.58 -7.71
N ARG A 233 14.12 14.10 -6.52
CA ARG A 233 15.01 13.44 -5.56
C ARG A 233 15.76 12.25 -6.19
N ASN A 234 15.02 11.36 -6.87
CA ASN A 234 15.60 10.17 -7.51
C ASN A 234 16.53 10.55 -8.67
N GLY A 235 16.18 11.57 -9.44
CA GLY A 235 17.04 12.15 -10.48
C GLY A 235 18.33 12.73 -9.89
N MET A 236 18.23 13.49 -8.80
CA MET A 236 19.40 14.01 -8.07
C MET A 236 20.26 12.88 -7.52
N GLY A 237 19.67 11.84 -6.96
CA GLY A 237 20.36 10.65 -6.48
C GLY A 237 21.14 9.94 -7.58
N PHE A 238 20.53 9.77 -8.76
CA PHE A 238 21.18 9.21 -9.94
C PHE A 238 22.39 10.08 -10.39
N MET A 239 22.19 11.38 -10.49
CA MET A 239 23.27 12.32 -10.88
C MET A 239 24.41 12.32 -9.86
N ALA A 240 24.11 12.38 -8.57
CA ALA A 240 25.12 12.37 -7.51
C ALA A 240 25.93 11.06 -7.51
N GLY A 241 25.26 9.90 -7.67
CA GLY A 241 25.90 8.60 -7.83
C GLY A 241 26.81 8.55 -9.06
N GLY A 242 26.32 9.06 -10.19
CA GLY A 242 27.06 9.08 -11.46
C GLY A 242 28.32 9.95 -11.42
N VAL A 243 28.17 11.19 -10.95
CA VAL A 243 29.32 12.11 -10.79
C VAL A 243 30.31 11.55 -9.77
N GLY A 244 29.83 11.05 -8.63
CA GLY A 244 30.68 10.45 -7.59
C GLY A 244 31.51 9.28 -8.13
N ALA A 245 30.88 8.33 -8.83
CA ALA A 245 31.57 7.18 -9.41
C ALA A 245 32.58 7.59 -10.48
N TYR A 246 32.23 8.55 -11.33
CA TYR A 246 33.14 9.09 -12.36
C TYR A 246 34.39 9.72 -11.74
N LEU A 247 34.24 10.52 -10.69
CA LEU A 247 35.36 11.19 -10.01
C LEU A 247 36.26 10.18 -9.25
N ILE A 248 35.63 9.19 -8.57
CA ILE A 248 36.36 8.12 -7.86
C ILE A 248 37.16 7.28 -8.85
N ALA A 249 36.58 6.91 -10.01
CA ALA A 249 37.28 6.18 -11.04
C ALA A 249 38.50 6.99 -11.54
N GLY A 250 38.38 8.32 -11.70
CA GLY A 250 39.49 9.22 -12.08
C GLY A 250 40.61 9.24 -11.06
N ALA A 251 40.27 9.34 -9.76
CA ALA A 251 41.27 9.38 -8.70
C ALA A 251 42.03 8.03 -8.56
N THR A 252 41.39 6.91 -8.79
CA THR A 252 42.00 5.57 -8.65
C THR A 252 42.87 5.21 -9.87
N VAL A 253 42.41 5.49 -11.07
CA VAL A 253 43.17 5.23 -12.29
C VAL A 253 44.36 6.20 -12.43
N GLY A 254 44.16 7.49 -12.13
CA GLY A 254 45.21 8.48 -12.14
C GLY A 254 46.37 8.18 -11.17
N ARG A 255 46.06 7.58 -9.99
CA ARG A 255 47.08 7.13 -9.04
C ARG A 255 47.90 5.98 -9.58
N LYS A 256 47.27 4.97 -10.21
CA LYS A 256 47.98 3.83 -10.82
C LYS A 256 48.90 4.24 -11.98
N LEU A 257 48.49 5.21 -12.78
CA LEU A 257 49.32 5.74 -13.90
C LEU A 257 50.53 6.49 -13.36
N ASN A 258 50.40 7.26 -12.26
CA ASN A 258 51.56 7.92 -11.64
C ASN A 258 52.55 6.96 -11.00
N GLU A 259 52.06 5.89 -10.34
CA GLU A 259 52.90 4.83 -9.77
C GLU A 259 53.68 4.08 -10.86
N SER A 260 53.04 3.75 -11.98
CA SER A 260 53.68 3.07 -13.14
C SER A 260 54.73 3.93 -13.82
N ASN A 261 54.61 5.27 -13.80
CA ASN A 261 55.60 6.19 -14.38
C ASN A 261 56.77 6.50 -13.44
N GLN A 262 56.71 6.15 -12.17
CA GLN A 262 57.81 6.29 -11.21
C GLN A 262 58.70 5.04 -11.12
N ASP A 263 58.18 3.87 -11.53
CA ASP A 263 58.90 2.60 -11.49
C ASP A 263 59.60 2.23 -12.82
N GLY A 264 59.53 3.04 -13.85
CA GLY A 264 60.16 2.88 -15.16
C GLY A 264 61.16 4.00 -15.45
#